data_13d6527994ff4b9a7431fe24b4ed47c2
#
_entry.id   13d6527994ff4b9a7431fe24b4ed47c2
#
_cell.length_a   1.000
_cell.length_b   1.000
_cell.length_c   1.000
_cell.angle_alpha   90.00
_cell.angle_beta   90.00
_cell.angle_gamma   90.00
#
_symmetry.space_group_name_H-M   'P 1'
#
loop_
_entity.id
_entity.type
_entity.pdbx_description
1 polymer ?
#
loop_
_entity_poly.entity_id
_entity_poly.type
_entity_poly.pdbx_seq_one_letter_code
_entity_poly.pdbx_strand_id
1 'polypeptide(L)'
;MQCSYGSIWRKWDFHVHTPYSILNNNYGFNPFELTESDLETEFDEYVKKLFTLAVENNVAAIGITDYFMLEGYKRIKEKYLSSPSKMLQCFPDDELRRKIEKIFIFPNIELRLENFVGRNANSVNYHVIFSNDITIQDIEENFLHQLTFNYDSGNTRSLTLSNIKELGSQIKNNNNDSGSDLLVGLNHVTVNYADIQKVLENNPTFRNKYLITVPVDEDLSQISWNGRDYSTRRNIYKQCHCLLTSNEKTIKWALASDREDAQIKEFGSIKPCI
;
A
#
# COMPACT_ATOMS: atom_id res chain seq x y z
N MET A 1 -4.77 -18.83 -27.67
CA MET A 1 -6.24 -18.71 -27.84
C MET A 1 -6.58 -17.23 -27.97
N GLN A 2 -7.14 -16.84 -29.07
CA GLN A 2 -7.65 -15.48 -29.27
C GLN A 2 -8.94 -15.37 -28.47
N CYS A 3 -8.99 -14.51 -27.42
CA CYS A 3 -10.22 -14.27 -26.68
C CYS A 3 -11.24 -13.61 -27.60
N SER A 4 -12.33 -14.29 -27.88
CA SER A 4 -13.44 -13.79 -28.72
C SER A 4 -14.33 -12.75 -28.01
N TYR A 5 -14.03 -12.41 -26.75
CA TYR A 5 -14.80 -11.50 -25.92
C TYR A 5 -13.99 -10.25 -25.62
N GLY A 6 -14.61 -9.08 -25.67
CA GLY A 6 -13.94 -7.79 -25.55
C GLY A 6 -13.37 -7.47 -24.17
N SER A 7 -13.85 -8.13 -23.11
CA SER A 7 -13.31 -8.02 -21.75
C SER A 7 -13.53 -9.30 -20.96
N ILE A 8 -12.58 -9.65 -20.11
CA ILE A 8 -12.66 -10.78 -19.20
C ILE A 8 -12.48 -10.25 -17.80
N TRP A 9 -13.40 -10.57 -16.91
CA TRP A 9 -13.25 -10.29 -15.49
C TRP A 9 -12.06 -11.08 -14.93
N ARG A 10 -11.16 -10.38 -14.21
CA ARG A 10 -9.99 -10.94 -13.58
C ARG A 10 -10.01 -10.64 -12.09
N LYS A 11 -9.51 -11.57 -11.28
CA LYS A 11 -9.31 -11.33 -9.84
C LYS A 11 -8.05 -10.50 -9.62
N TRP A 12 -8.18 -9.43 -8.86
CA TRP A 12 -7.08 -8.56 -8.45
C TRP A 12 -7.01 -8.53 -6.93
N ASP A 13 -5.80 -8.47 -6.39
CA ASP A 13 -5.55 -8.30 -4.97
C ASP A 13 -4.52 -7.17 -4.81
N PHE A 14 -4.99 -6.00 -4.48
CA PHE A 14 -4.14 -4.80 -4.43
C PHE A 14 -3.60 -4.49 -3.04
N HIS A 15 -3.79 -5.35 -2.04
CA HIS A 15 -3.31 -5.12 -0.69
C HIS A 15 -2.58 -6.35 -0.12
N VAL A 16 -1.40 -6.64 -0.66
CA VAL A 16 -0.58 -7.78 -0.23
C VAL A 16 0.74 -7.29 0.36
N HIS A 17 0.85 -7.38 1.68
CA HIS A 17 2.05 -7.00 2.40
C HIS A 17 3.22 -7.94 2.15
N THR A 18 4.42 -7.36 2.17
CA THR A 18 5.67 -8.12 2.16
C THR A 18 6.27 -8.22 3.57
N PRO A 19 7.31 -9.06 3.77
CA PRO A 19 8.06 -9.06 5.03
C PRO A 19 8.68 -7.71 5.42
N TYR A 20 8.88 -6.79 4.46
CA TYR A 20 9.34 -5.42 4.76
C TYR A 20 8.28 -4.56 5.46
N SER A 21 7.02 -4.97 5.44
CA SER A 21 5.95 -4.37 6.23
C SER A 21 6.03 -4.80 7.69
N ILE A 22 7.10 -4.41 8.38
CA ILE A 22 7.42 -4.86 9.76
C ILE A 22 6.39 -4.45 10.82
N LEU A 23 5.49 -3.52 10.50
CA LEU A 23 4.33 -3.22 11.36
C LEU A 23 3.30 -4.35 11.36
N ASN A 24 3.26 -5.13 10.27
CA ASN A 24 2.45 -6.33 10.13
C ASN A 24 3.36 -7.56 10.27
N ASN A 25 3.71 -7.92 11.50
CA ASN A 25 4.69 -8.97 11.80
C ASN A 25 4.11 -10.39 11.62
N ASN A 26 3.56 -10.68 10.43
CA ASN A 26 2.99 -12.01 10.13
C ASN A 26 4.03 -13.01 9.61
N TYR A 27 5.27 -12.58 9.37
CA TYR A 27 6.30 -13.40 8.71
C TYR A 27 7.32 -13.99 9.68
N GLY A 28 7.37 -13.50 10.92
CA GLY A 28 8.24 -14.05 11.97
C GLY A 28 9.71 -13.64 11.86
N PHE A 29 10.09 -12.76 10.92
CA PHE A 29 11.43 -12.20 10.78
C PHE A 29 11.40 -10.72 10.39
N ASN A 30 12.47 -10.01 10.68
CA ASN A 30 12.65 -8.60 10.29
C ASN A 30 13.73 -8.52 9.19
N PRO A 31 13.36 -8.17 7.94
CA PRO A 31 14.31 -8.09 6.82
C PRO A 31 15.47 -7.12 7.04
N PHE A 32 15.27 -6.10 7.88
CA PHE A 32 16.29 -5.08 8.17
C PHE A 32 17.35 -5.53 9.19
N GLU A 33 17.17 -6.71 9.82
CA GLU A 33 18.06 -7.27 10.84
C GLU A 33 18.78 -8.54 10.36
N LEU A 34 18.42 -9.08 9.21
CA LEU A 34 19.02 -10.27 8.64
C LEU A 34 20.25 -9.95 7.77
N THR A 35 21.16 -10.92 7.66
CA THR A 35 22.18 -10.91 6.60
C THR A 35 21.52 -11.10 5.24
N GLU A 36 22.17 -10.67 4.14
CA GLU A 36 21.58 -10.84 2.80
C GLU A 36 21.35 -12.33 2.46
N SER A 37 22.19 -13.24 2.93
CA SER A 37 22.03 -14.69 2.72
C SER A 37 20.80 -15.25 3.45
N ASP A 38 20.62 -14.86 4.72
CA ASP A 38 19.48 -15.32 5.51
C ASP A 38 18.17 -14.70 4.96
N LEU A 39 18.23 -13.41 4.63
CA LEU A 39 17.10 -12.70 4.02
C LEU A 39 16.72 -13.32 2.67
N GLU A 40 17.69 -13.72 1.84
CA GLU A 40 17.41 -14.40 0.58
C GLU A 40 16.65 -15.71 0.81
N THR A 41 17.08 -16.50 1.80
CA THR A 41 16.43 -17.77 2.14
C THR A 41 14.98 -17.58 2.57
N GLU A 42 14.75 -16.69 3.52
CA GLU A 42 13.39 -16.41 4.04
C GLU A 42 12.48 -15.77 2.97
N PHE A 43 13.07 -14.89 2.15
CA PHE A 43 12.29 -14.20 1.11
C PHE A 43 11.97 -15.12 -0.08
N ASP A 44 12.80 -16.13 -0.35
CA ASP A 44 12.50 -17.18 -1.34
C ASP A 44 11.22 -17.93 -0.96
N GLU A 45 11.05 -18.30 0.30
CA GLU A 45 9.85 -18.98 0.77
C GLU A 45 8.61 -18.07 0.68
N TYR A 46 8.76 -16.79 1.03
CA TYR A 46 7.69 -15.82 0.85
C TYR A 46 7.26 -15.70 -0.62
N VAL A 47 8.22 -15.53 -1.54
CA VAL A 47 7.93 -15.36 -2.98
C VAL A 47 7.31 -16.62 -3.58
N LYS A 48 7.80 -17.81 -3.20
CA LYS A 48 7.20 -19.10 -3.60
C LYS A 48 5.75 -19.17 -3.17
N LYS A 49 5.45 -18.87 -1.91
CA LYS A 49 4.10 -18.90 -1.37
C LYS A 49 3.20 -17.87 -2.06
N LEU A 50 3.67 -16.63 -2.22
CA LEU A 50 2.95 -15.54 -2.86
C LEU A 50 2.45 -15.95 -4.26
N PHE A 51 3.38 -16.32 -5.14
CA PHE A 51 3.01 -16.59 -6.53
C PHE A 51 2.29 -17.94 -6.72
N THR A 52 2.59 -18.95 -5.90
CA THR A 52 1.82 -20.20 -5.93
C THR A 52 0.36 -19.96 -5.58
N LEU A 53 0.10 -19.25 -4.47
CA LEU A 53 -1.26 -18.90 -4.07
C LEU A 53 -1.96 -17.99 -5.07
N ALA A 54 -1.24 -17.06 -5.68
CA ALA A 54 -1.79 -16.20 -6.71
C ALA A 54 -2.25 -16.99 -7.94
N VAL A 55 -1.45 -17.96 -8.41
CA VAL A 55 -1.80 -18.84 -9.52
C VAL A 55 -2.98 -19.75 -9.15
N GLU A 56 -2.96 -20.38 -7.99
CA GLU A 56 -4.03 -21.27 -7.51
C GLU A 56 -5.38 -20.54 -7.40
N ASN A 57 -5.35 -19.28 -6.99
CA ASN A 57 -6.54 -18.44 -6.84
C ASN A 57 -6.90 -17.64 -8.10
N ASN A 58 -6.21 -17.84 -9.24
CA ASN A 58 -6.40 -17.10 -10.50
C ASN A 58 -6.31 -15.58 -10.34
N VAL A 59 -5.40 -15.10 -9.48
CA VAL A 59 -5.12 -13.66 -9.32
C VAL A 59 -4.31 -13.18 -10.52
N ALA A 60 -4.78 -12.14 -11.19
CA ALA A 60 -4.14 -11.57 -12.38
C ALA A 60 -3.32 -10.32 -12.09
N ALA A 61 -3.58 -9.64 -10.97
CA ALA A 61 -2.84 -8.45 -10.57
C ALA A 61 -2.70 -8.39 -9.05
N ILE A 62 -1.52 -7.99 -8.58
CA ILE A 62 -1.18 -7.90 -7.16
C ILE A 62 -0.60 -6.51 -6.88
N GLY A 63 -1.14 -5.81 -5.89
CA GLY A 63 -0.54 -4.63 -5.31
C GLY A 63 0.41 -5.04 -4.19
N ILE A 64 1.70 -4.98 -4.45
CA ILE A 64 2.73 -5.28 -3.46
C ILE A 64 2.85 -4.10 -2.51
N THR A 65 2.49 -4.30 -1.27
CA THR A 65 2.25 -3.25 -0.27
C THR A 65 3.31 -3.25 0.81
N ASP A 66 3.89 -2.08 1.07
CA ASP A 66 4.70 -1.84 2.26
C ASP A 66 4.34 -0.48 2.88
N TYR A 67 4.59 -0.34 4.19
CA TYR A 67 4.36 0.91 4.91
C TYR A 67 5.46 1.91 4.60
N PHE A 68 5.12 3.05 3.99
CA PHE A 68 6.01 4.18 3.73
C PHE A 68 7.26 3.86 2.89
N MET A 69 7.29 2.72 2.18
CA MET A 69 8.44 2.27 1.40
C MET A 69 8.03 1.37 0.24
N LEU A 70 9.01 0.97 -0.58
CA LEU A 70 8.86 0.07 -1.73
C LEU A 70 9.82 -1.13 -1.70
N GLU A 71 10.47 -1.40 -0.57
CA GLU A 71 11.57 -2.37 -0.51
C GLU A 71 11.13 -3.78 -0.92
N GLY A 72 9.92 -4.19 -0.54
CA GLY A 72 9.37 -5.49 -0.94
C GLY A 72 9.08 -5.57 -2.44
N TYR A 73 8.44 -4.55 -3.00
CA TYR A 73 8.20 -4.48 -4.44
C TYR A 73 9.50 -4.49 -5.23
N LYS A 74 10.46 -3.66 -4.83
CA LYS A 74 11.79 -3.55 -5.44
C LYS A 74 12.51 -4.90 -5.44
N ARG A 75 12.54 -5.58 -4.28
CA ARG A 75 13.17 -6.90 -4.16
C ARG A 75 12.51 -7.94 -5.06
N ILE A 76 11.17 -8.04 -5.09
CA ILE A 76 10.44 -8.96 -5.96
C ILE A 76 10.76 -8.67 -7.43
N LYS A 77 10.68 -7.42 -7.84
CA LYS A 77 10.90 -7.03 -9.23
C LYS A 77 12.33 -7.26 -9.69
N GLU A 78 13.31 -6.80 -8.92
CA GLU A 78 14.74 -6.80 -9.31
C GLU A 78 15.40 -8.15 -9.09
N LYS A 79 15.18 -8.79 -7.94
CA LYS A 79 15.88 -10.04 -7.58
C LYS A 79 15.21 -11.30 -8.14
N TYR A 80 13.86 -11.26 -8.33
CA TYR A 80 13.11 -12.43 -8.79
C TYR A 80 12.63 -12.27 -10.23
N LEU A 81 11.69 -11.37 -10.50
CA LEU A 81 11.05 -11.29 -11.81
C LEU A 81 12.01 -10.85 -12.94
N SER A 82 13.05 -10.09 -12.63
CA SER A 82 14.10 -9.71 -13.58
C SER A 82 15.26 -10.71 -13.67
N SER A 83 15.21 -11.81 -12.90
CA SER A 83 16.28 -12.84 -12.84
C SER A 83 15.76 -14.22 -13.26
N PRO A 84 15.92 -14.62 -14.54
CA PRO A 84 15.48 -15.94 -15.01
C PRO A 84 16.05 -17.12 -14.21
N SER A 85 17.31 -17.02 -13.78
CA SER A 85 17.95 -18.05 -12.95
C SER A 85 17.32 -18.19 -11.57
N LYS A 86 16.97 -17.05 -10.95
CA LYS A 86 16.29 -17.04 -9.65
C LYS A 86 14.87 -17.57 -9.76
N MET A 87 14.16 -17.18 -10.81
CA MET A 87 12.83 -17.71 -11.11
C MET A 87 12.84 -19.23 -11.36
N LEU A 88 13.85 -19.74 -12.07
CA LEU A 88 14.01 -21.18 -12.28
C LEU A 88 14.31 -21.92 -10.95
N GLN A 89 15.13 -21.34 -10.09
CA GLN A 89 15.46 -21.89 -8.77
C GLN A 89 14.22 -21.98 -7.87
N CYS A 90 13.44 -20.90 -7.80
CA CYS A 90 12.24 -20.84 -6.96
C CYS A 90 11.08 -21.65 -7.52
N PHE A 91 10.94 -21.69 -8.84
CA PHE A 91 9.82 -22.33 -9.57
C PHE A 91 10.37 -23.21 -10.70
N PRO A 92 10.79 -24.45 -10.40
CA PRO A 92 11.35 -25.38 -11.42
C PRO A 92 10.32 -25.79 -12.49
N ASP A 93 9.03 -25.74 -12.19
CA ASP A 93 7.95 -26.08 -13.13
C ASP A 93 7.74 -24.96 -14.17
N ASP A 94 7.92 -25.29 -15.45
CA ASP A 94 7.76 -24.36 -16.58
C ASP A 94 6.33 -23.85 -16.74
N GLU A 95 5.33 -24.67 -16.47
CA GLU A 95 3.93 -24.26 -16.60
C GLU A 95 3.57 -23.23 -15.52
N LEU A 96 4.02 -23.48 -14.29
CA LEU A 96 3.84 -22.54 -13.18
C LEU A 96 4.53 -21.20 -13.47
N ARG A 97 5.79 -21.20 -13.96
CA ARG A 97 6.49 -19.96 -14.33
C ARG A 97 5.74 -19.16 -15.39
N ARG A 98 5.25 -19.82 -16.45
CA ARG A 98 4.45 -19.15 -17.49
C ARG A 98 3.14 -18.55 -16.97
N LYS A 99 2.57 -19.12 -15.90
CA LYS A 99 1.39 -18.54 -15.22
C LYS A 99 1.80 -17.32 -14.38
N ILE A 100 2.91 -17.40 -13.65
CA ILE A 100 3.46 -16.31 -12.85
C ILE A 100 3.81 -15.10 -13.74
N GLU A 101 4.44 -15.30 -14.89
CA GLU A 101 4.80 -14.25 -15.86
C GLU A 101 3.59 -13.45 -16.37
N LYS A 102 2.37 -13.99 -16.23
CA LYS A 102 1.13 -13.31 -16.62
C LYS A 102 0.50 -12.50 -15.48
N ILE A 103 1.05 -12.58 -14.29
CA ILE A 103 0.59 -11.80 -13.13
C ILE A 103 1.24 -10.43 -13.17
N PHE A 104 0.44 -9.39 -13.19
CA PHE A 104 0.93 -8.03 -13.03
C PHE A 104 1.18 -7.74 -11.56
N ILE A 105 2.33 -7.15 -11.23
CA ILE A 105 2.56 -6.61 -9.90
C ILE A 105 2.65 -5.09 -9.98
N PHE A 106 2.09 -4.39 -9.01
CA PHE A 106 2.10 -2.94 -8.91
C PHE A 106 2.70 -2.50 -7.58
N PRO A 107 3.50 -1.43 -7.54
CA PRO A 107 3.96 -0.85 -6.29
C PRO A 107 2.77 -0.17 -5.59
N ASN A 108 2.48 -0.60 -4.38
CA ASN A 108 1.47 -0.02 -3.50
C ASN A 108 2.14 0.49 -2.22
N ILE A 109 2.04 1.77 -1.94
CA ILE A 109 2.55 2.37 -0.72
C ILE A 109 1.38 2.62 0.22
N GLU A 110 1.43 2.02 1.40
CA GLU A 110 0.50 2.30 2.48
C GLU A 110 1.04 3.42 3.36
N LEU A 111 0.29 4.51 3.42
CA LEU A 111 0.57 5.68 4.24
C LEU A 111 -0.44 5.77 5.38
N ARG A 112 -0.04 6.37 6.48
CA ARG A 112 -0.94 6.75 7.57
C ARG A 112 -1.11 8.25 7.57
N LEU A 113 -2.36 8.71 7.51
CA LEU A 113 -2.68 10.12 7.50
C LEU A 113 -2.58 10.71 8.92
N GLU A 114 -2.22 11.99 9.02
CA GLU A 114 -2.21 12.74 10.29
C GLU A 114 -3.60 12.87 10.93
N ASN A 115 -4.66 12.60 10.18
CA ASN A 115 -6.02 12.65 10.66
C ASN A 115 -6.30 11.45 11.58
N PHE A 116 -6.48 11.73 12.84
CA PHE A 116 -6.86 10.73 13.83
C PHE A 116 -8.37 10.55 13.87
N VAL A 117 -8.82 9.32 13.98
CA VAL A 117 -10.24 8.95 13.98
C VAL A 117 -10.58 8.06 15.15
N GLY A 118 -11.86 8.14 15.58
CA GLY A 118 -12.38 7.33 16.67
C GLY A 118 -11.87 7.72 18.06
N ARG A 119 -12.25 6.93 19.06
CA ARG A 119 -11.89 7.18 20.47
C ARG A 119 -10.41 6.86 20.76
N ASN A 120 -9.80 6.01 19.95
CA ASN A 120 -8.43 5.56 20.13
C ASN A 120 -7.43 6.38 19.30
N ALA A 121 -7.88 7.45 18.64
CA ALA A 121 -7.05 8.30 17.78
C ALA A 121 -6.25 7.49 16.72
N ASN A 122 -6.90 6.54 16.05
CA ASN A 122 -6.29 5.75 14.99
C ASN A 122 -6.03 6.63 13.76
N SER A 123 -4.92 6.40 13.08
CA SER A 123 -4.63 7.04 11.80
C SER A 123 -5.41 6.35 10.67
N VAL A 124 -5.80 7.11 9.66
CA VAL A 124 -6.44 6.55 8.47
C VAL A 124 -5.39 6.00 7.53
N ASN A 125 -5.48 4.73 7.19
CA ASN A 125 -4.65 4.10 6.17
C ASN A 125 -5.04 4.60 4.77
N TYR A 126 -4.04 4.89 3.95
CA TYR A 126 -4.20 5.50 2.65
C TYR A 126 -3.19 4.91 1.67
N HIS A 127 -3.67 4.33 0.59
CA HIS A 127 -2.85 3.62 -0.37
C HIS A 127 -2.68 4.41 -1.66
N VAL A 128 -1.45 4.47 -2.15
CA VAL A 128 -1.12 4.97 -3.48
C VAL A 128 -0.50 3.84 -4.28
N ILE A 129 -1.21 3.40 -5.30
CA ILE A 129 -0.79 2.34 -6.22
C ILE A 129 -0.30 3.00 -7.50
N PHE A 130 0.94 2.77 -7.87
CA PHE A 130 1.52 3.38 -9.07
C PHE A 130 1.50 2.43 -10.27
N SER A 131 1.45 3.02 -11.47
CA SER A 131 1.66 2.30 -12.72
C SER A 131 3.10 1.79 -12.84
N ASN A 132 3.27 0.64 -13.50
CA ASN A 132 4.58 0.10 -13.85
C ASN A 132 5.37 0.94 -14.86
N ASP A 133 4.74 1.97 -15.45
CA ASP A 133 5.40 2.94 -16.32
C ASP A 133 6.23 3.98 -15.55
N ILE A 134 6.14 3.99 -14.21
CA ILE A 134 6.94 4.85 -13.35
C ILE A 134 8.08 4.01 -12.78
N THR A 135 9.28 4.57 -12.81
CA THR A 135 10.45 3.89 -12.23
C THR A 135 10.36 3.89 -10.70
N ILE A 136 10.95 2.89 -10.06
CA ILE A 136 11.06 2.83 -8.59
C ILE A 136 11.74 4.10 -8.07
N GLN A 137 12.82 4.52 -8.73
CA GLN A 137 13.55 5.74 -8.38
C GLN A 137 12.65 6.99 -8.44
N ASP A 138 11.83 7.14 -9.49
CA ASP A 138 10.89 8.26 -9.57
C ASP A 138 9.87 8.25 -8.41
N ILE A 139 9.38 7.08 -8.00
CA ILE A 139 8.46 6.98 -6.87
C ILE A 139 9.18 7.35 -5.57
N GLU A 140 10.40 6.86 -5.35
CA GLU A 140 11.18 7.18 -4.15
C GLU A 140 11.52 8.68 -4.10
N GLU A 141 12.14 9.23 -5.15
CA GLU A 141 12.66 10.59 -5.15
C GLU A 141 11.58 11.66 -5.32
N ASN A 142 10.61 11.43 -6.21
CA ASN A 142 9.62 12.40 -6.61
C ASN A 142 8.27 12.28 -5.89
N PHE A 143 8.06 11.19 -5.13
CA PHE A 143 6.87 11.03 -4.29
C PHE A 143 7.26 10.88 -2.82
N LEU A 144 7.87 9.76 -2.40
CA LEU A 144 8.14 9.50 -0.98
C LEU A 144 8.99 10.59 -0.34
N HIS A 145 10.13 10.94 -0.95
CA HIS A 145 11.05 11.93 -0.40
C HIS A 145 10.53 13.38 -0.46
N GLN A 146 9.46 13.63 -1.22
CA GLN A 146 8.78 14.92 -1.27
C GLN A 146 7.72 15.08 -0.16
N LEU A 147 7.27 13.96 0.42
CA LEU A 147 6.40 13.99 1.59
C LEU A 147 7.22 14.28 2.85
N THR A 148 6.57 14.91 3.81
CA THR A 148 7.19 15.22 5.10
C THR A 148 6.33 14.71 6.24
N PHE A 149 6.97 14.46 7.38
CA PHE A 149 6.31 14.12 8.62
C PHE A 149 6.81 14.98 9.78
N ASN A 150 6.01 15.11 10.82
CA ASN A 150 6.40 15.87 12.02
C ASN A 150 7.47 15.08 12.80
N TYR A 151 8.64 15.71 13.00
CA TYR A 151 9.77 15.10 13.68
C TYR A 151 9.89 15.56 15.13
N ASP A 152 9.77 16.87 15.36
CA ASP A 152 9.84 17.53 16.67
C ASP A 152 9.08 18.86 16.60
N SER A 153 8.84 19.52 17.70
CA SER A 153 8.06 20.75 17.84
C SER A 153 8.30 21.77 16.71
N GLY A 154 7.49 21.70 15.66
CA GLY A 154 7.54 22.58 14.49
C GLY A 154 8.59 22.22 13.42
N ASN A 155 9.35 21.14 13.59
CA ASN A 155 10.29 20.65 12.59
C ASN A 155 9.71 19.45 11.83
N THR A 156 9.86 19.46 10.51
CA THR A 156 9.49 18.34 9.65
C THR A 156 10.72 17.69 9.02
N ARG A 157 10.61 16.43 8.66
CA ARG A 157 11.63 15.68 7.92
C ARG A 157 11.01 15.04 6.69
N SER A 158 11.79 14.88 5.63
CA SER A 158 11.40 14.12 4.45
C SER A 158 11.15 12.66 4.80
N LEU A 159 10.16 12.06 4.16
CA LEU A 159 9.76 10.66 4.35
C LEU A 159 10.80 9.72 3.73
N THR A 160 11.85 9.43 4.48
CA THR A 160 12.91 8.47 4.15
C THR A 160 13.07 7.46 5.29
N LEU A 161 13.52 6.25 4.99
CA LEU A 161 13.76 5.22 6.02
C LEU A 161 14.77 5.68 7.08
N SER A 162 15.79 6.46 6.67
CA SER A 162 16.78 7.01 7.59
C SER A 162 16.14 7.97 8.59
N ASN A 163 15.31 8.91 8.10
CA ASN A 163 14.63 9.89 8.96
C ASN A 163 13.56 9.24 9.85
N ILE A 164 12.87 8.21 9.36
CA ILE A 164 11.93 7.41 10.15
C ILE A 164 12.65 6.67 11.28
N LYS A 165 13.81 6.07 10.97
CA LYS A 165 14.65 5.41 11.98
C LYS A 165 15.16 6.40 13.03
N GLU A 166 15.56 7.60 12.61
CA GLU A 166 16.00 8.67 13.52
C GLU A 166 14.86 9.10 14.45
N LEU A 167 13.63 9.25 13.92
CA LEU A 167 12.44 9.50 14.74
C LEU A 167 12.24 8.42 15.79
N GLY A 168 12.33 7.16 15.41
CA GLY A 168 12.16 6.03 16.35
C GLY A 168 13.24 6.02 17.44
N SER A 169 14.50 6.29 17.09
CA SER A 169 15.59 6.43 18.07
C SER A 169 15.33 7.54 19.08
N GLN A 170 14.84 8.69 18.60
CA GLN A 170 14.48 9.82 19.48
C GLN A 170 13.33 9.46 20.44
N ILE A 171 12.29 8.80 19.93
CA ILE A 171 11.14 8.39 20.75
C ILE A 171 11.55 7.38 21.82
N LYS A 172 12.37 6.38 21.46
CA LYS A 172 12.88 5.38 22.39
C LYS A 172 13.67 6.00 23.53
N ASN A 173 14.52 6.97 23.22
CA ASN A 173 15.31 7.68 24.24
C ASN A 173 14.42 8.46 25.23
N ASN A 174 13.25 8.91 24.79
CA ASN A 174 12.33 9.68 25.64
C ASN A 174 11.32 8.81 26.41
N ASN A 175 10.90 7.66 25.86
CA ASN A 175 9.75 6.90 26.37
C ASN A 175 10.06 5.46 26.80
N ASN A 176 11.32 5.01 26.76
CA ASN A 176 11.70 3.60 26.99
C ASN A 176 10.91 2.59 26.14
N ASP A 177 10.59 2.95 24.92
CA ASP A 177 9.85 2.09 24.02
C ASP A 177 10.70 0.89 23.55
N SER A 178 10.07 -0.26 23.35
CA SER A 178 10.75 -1.50 22.94
C SER A 178 10.60 -1.71 21.41
N GLY A 179 11.61 -2.31 20.80
CA GLY A 179 11.64 -2.60 19.38
C GLY A 179 12.82 -1.96 18.67
N SER A 180 12.96 -2.24 17.36
CA SER A 180 13.97 -1.57 16.56
C SER A 180 13.60 -0.09 16.34
N ASP A 181 14.60 0.76 16.13
CA ASP A 181 14.36 2.19 15.88
C ASP A 181 13.43 2.40 14.67
N LEU A 182 13.58 1.59 13.62
CA LEU A 182 12.72 1.66 12.46
C LEU A 182 11.27 1.29 12.78
N LEU A 183 11.05 0.22 13.57
CA LEU A 183 9.71 -0.21 13.98
C LEU A 183 9.00 0.88 14.80
N VAL A 184 9.71 1.46 15.76
CA VAL A 184 9.16 2.56 16.59
C VAL A 184 8.86 3.78 15.72
N GLY A 185 9.78 4.16 14.81
CA GLY A 185 9.57 5.26 13.87
C GLY A 185 8.34 5.05 12.98
N LEU A 186 8.20 3.87 12.38
CA LEU A 186 7.05 3.51 11.54
C LEU A 186 5.71 3.53 12.31
N ASN A 187 5.72 3.24 13.61
CA ASN A 187 4.51 3.34 14.43
C ASN A 187 4.04 4.78 14.67
N HIS A 188 4.94 5.75 14.56
CA HIS A 188 4.65 7.15 14.90
C HIS A 188 4.62 8.08 13.68
N VAL A 189 5.16 7.65 12.54
CA VAL A 189 5.15 8.47 11.33
C VAL A 189 3.74 8.57 10.75
N THR A 190 3.35 9.81 10.43
CA THR A 190 2.11 10.14 9.71
C THR A 190 2.40 11.21 8.68
N VAL A 191 1.60 11.28 7.63
CA VAL A 191 1.76 12.24 6.54
C VAL A 191 0.49 13.07 6.34
N ASN A 192 0.67 14.28 5.88
CA ASN A 192 -0.45 15.17 5.61
C ASN A 192 -1.11 14.79 4.28
N TYR A 193 -2.43 14.61 4.32
CA TYR A 193 -3.24 14.28 3.16
C TYR A 193 -3.12 15.30 2.01
N ALA A 194 -3.10 16.60 2.33
CA ALA A 194 -2.99 17.64 1.31
C ALA A 194 -1.62 17.62 0.60
N ASP A 195 -0.55 17.23 1.31
CA ASP A 195 0.78 17.11 0.72
C ASP A 195 0.86 15.92 -0.23
N ILE A 196 0.23 14.79 0.09
CA ILE A 196 0.12 13.65 -0.84
C ILE A 196 -0.54 14.11 -2.14
N GLN A 197 -1.68 14.79 -2.07
CA GLN A 197 -2.39 15.28 -3.24
C GLN A 197 -1.54 16.26 -4.05
N LYS A 198 -0.93 17.22 -3.37
CA LYS A 198 -0.07 18.25 -4.00
C LYS A 198 1.10 17.62 -4.76
N VAL A 199 1.76 16.62 -4.20
CA VAL A 199 2.87 15.92 -4.86
C VAL A 199 2.37 15.16 -6.09
N LEU A 200 1.26 14.42 -5.99
CA LEU A 200 0.72 13.64 -7.09
C LEU A 200 0.18 14.49 -8.24
N GLU A 201 -0.48 15.62 -7.93
CA GLU A 201 -1.11 16.48 -8.94
C GLU A 201 -0.11 17.41 -9.64
N ASN A 202 0.89 17.92 -8.90
CA ASN A 202 1.86 18.89 -9.44
C ASN A 202 3.01 18.25 -10.20
N ASN A 203 3.27 16.94 -10.01
CA ASN A 203 4.34 16.27 -10.73
C ASN A 203 3.83 15.61 -12.01
N PRO A 204 4.26 16.04 -13.21
CA PRO A 204 3.83 15.46 -14.49
C PRO A 204 4.11 13.97 -14.63
N THR A 205 5.13 13.45 -13.94
CA THR A 205 5.50 12.03 -13.95
C THR A 205 4.35 11.14 -13.50
N PHE A 206 3.53 11.62 -12.55
CA PHE A 206 2.43 10.86 -11.95
C PHE A 206 1.08 11.03 -12.67
N ARG A 207 0.98 11.95 -13.63
CA ARG A 207 -0.30 12.25 -14.28
C ARG A 207 -0.93 11.00 -14.91
N ASN A 208 -2.12 10.62 -14.45
CA ASN A 208 -2.87 9.42 -14.88
C ASN A 208 -2.12 8.08 -14.69
N LYS A 209 -1.17 8.04 -13.77
CA LYS A 209 -0.34 6.85 -13.53
C LYS A 209 -0.38 6.36 -12.08
N TYR A 210 -1.41 6.72 -11.34
CA TYR A 210 -1.64 6.21 -9.99
C TYR A 210 -3.11 5.98 -9.72
N LEU A 211 -3.37 5.12 -8.77
CA LEU A 211 -4.68 4.94 -8.15
C LEU A 211 -4.56 5.23 -6.65
N ILE A 212 -5.57 5.88 -6.11
CA ILE A 212 -5.73 6.06 -4.67
C ILE A 212 -6.81 5.12 -4.21
N THR A 213 -6.54 4.37 -3.15
CA THR A 213 -7.52 3.50 -2.52
C THR A 213 -7.42 3.58 -0.99
N VAL A 214 -8.53 3.32 -0.32
CA VAL A 214 -8.62 3.40 1.14
C VAL A 214 -9.37 2.19 1.69
N PRO A 215 -8.93 1.59 2.81
CA PRO A 215 -9.70 0.59 3.53
C PRO A 215 -10.86 1.29 4.25
N VAL A 216 -12.09 0.94 3.89
CA VAL A 216 -13.26 1.68 4.35
C VAL A 216 -13.97 1.04 5.54
N ASP A 217 -13.73 -0.24 5.79
CA ASP A 217 -14.36 -0.97 6.88
C ASP A 217 -13.59 -0.84 8.21
N GLU A 218 -12.39 -0.29 8.16
CA GLU A 218 -11.51 -0.07 9.30
C GLU A 218 -11.64 1.37 9.83
N ASP A 219 -10.53 2.09 9.89
CA ASP A 219 -10.44 3.40 10.54
C ASP A 219 -11.35 4.46 9.90
N LEU A 220 -11.47 4.46 8.57
CA LEU A 220 -12.30 5.44 7.87
C LEU A 220 -13.78 5.31 8.24
N SER A 221 -14.26 4.12 8.59
CA SER A 221 -15.63 3.87 9.05
C SER A 221 -15.94 4.57 10.38
N GLN A 222 -14.93 4.85 11.19
CA GLN A 222 -15.06 5.48 12.51
C GLN A 222 -15.27 7.00 12.43
N ILE A 223 -15.04 7.62 11.28
CA ILE A 223 -15.35 9.03 11.06
C ILE A 223 -16.85 9.19 10.87
N SER A 224 -17.52 9.95 11.74
CA SER A 224 -18.96 10.18 11.65
C SER A 224 -19.32 10.98 10.40
N TRP A 225 -20.41 10.58 9.70
CA TRP A 225 -20.97 11.35 8.60
C TRP A 225 -21.64 12.65 9.03
N ASN A 226 -21.98 12.79 10.31
CA ASN A 226 -22.69 13.94 10.88
C ASN A 226 -21.82 14.75 11.85
N GLY A 227 -20.53 14.43 11.96
CA GLY A 227 -19.62 15.03 12.92
C GLY A 227 -18.77 16.15 12.35
N ARG A 228 -17.87 16.66 13.21
CA ARG A 228 -16.88 17.70 12.86
C ARG A 228 -16.01 17.29 11.66
N ASP A 229 -15.72 16.00 11.52
CA ASP A 229 -14.80 15.46 10.52
C ASP A 229 -15.50 15.01 9.23
N TYR A 230 -16.78 15.34 9.06
CA TYR A 230 -17.55 15.03 7.84
C TYR A 230 -16.84 15.50 6.57
N SER A 231 -16.32 16.73 6.56
CA SER A 231 -15.63 17.28 5.40
C SER A 231 -14.37 16.51 5.04
N THR A 232 -13.59 16.07 6.04
CA THR A 232 -12.39 15.25 5.86
C THR A 232 -12.75 13.91 5.24
N ARG A 233 -13.70 13.19 5.84
CA ARG A 233 -14.20 11.91 5.31
C ARG A 233 -14.70 12.05 3.88
N ARG A 234 -15.54 13.05 3.63
CA ARG A 234 -16.06 13.33 2.29
C ARG A 234 -14.96 13.60 1.27
N ASN A 235 -13.93 14.37 1.62
CA ASN A 235 -12.83 14.69 0.73
C ASN A 235 -11.98 13.44 0.40
N ILE A 236 -11.68 12.59 1.40
CA ILE A 236 -10.98 11.33 1.18
C ILE A 236 -11.77 10.45 0.20
N TYR A 237 -13.06 10.24 0.41
CA TYR A 237 -13.90 9.46 -0.50
C TYR A 237 -14.00 10.07 -1.91
N LYS A 238 -14.07 11.38 -2.04
CA LYS A 238 -14.10 12.02 -3.37
C LYS A 238 -12.86 11.75 -4.18
N GLN A 239 -11.71 11.76 -3.54
CA GLN A 239 -10.42 11.65 -4.20
C GLN A 239 -9.94 10.21 -4.40
N CYS A 240 -10.44 9.25 -3.63
CA CYS A 240 -10.10 7.86 -3.89
C CYS A 240 -10.72 7.38 -5.21
N HIS A 241 -9.98 6.55 -5.91
CA HIS A 241 -10.41 5.95 -7.18
C HIS A 241 -11.22 4.68 -6.95
N CYS A 242 -10.86 3.92 -5.92
CA CYS A 242 -11.51 2.68 -5.51
C CYS A 242 -11.44 2.50 -3.99
N LEU A 243 -12.20 1.55 -3.47
CA LEU A 243 -12.28 1.23 -2.05
C LEU A 243 -11.76 -0.18 -1.80
N LEU A 244 -10.99 -0.38 -0.72
CA LEU A 244 -10.64 -1.71 -0.23
C LEU A 244 -11.71 -2.17 0.76
N THR A 245 -12.42 -3.24 0.41
CA THR A 245 -13.45 -3.81 1.28
C THR A 245 -13.83 -5.22 0.84
N SER A 246 -14.09 -6.09 1.82
CA SER A 246 -14.72 -7.40 1.63
C SER A 246 -16.18 -7.43 2.12
N ASN A 247 -16.68 -6.32 2.66
CA ASN A 247 -18.01 -6.24 3.24
C ASN A 247 -19.07 -5.99 2.17
N GLU A 248 -19.97 -6.94 1.96
CA GLU A 248 -21.04 -6.83 0.96
C GLU A 248 -21.93 -5.57 1.11
N LYS A 249 -22.18 -5.11 2.32
CA LYS A 249 -22.97 -3.88 2.55
C LYS A 249 -22.22 -2.67 2.06
N THR A 250 -20.91 -2.61 2.35
CA THR A 250 -20.04 -1.52 1.88
C THR A 250 -19.92 -1.56 0.35
N ILE A 251 -19.80 -2.75 -0.25
CA ILE A 251 -19.78 -2.90 -1.71
C ILE A 251 -21.09 -2.36 -2.34
N LYS A 252 -22.26 -2.76 -1.82
CA LYS A 252 -23.56 -2.27 -2.31
C LYS A 252 -23.69 -0.76 -2.18
N TRP A 253 -23.25 -0.22 -1.05
CA TRP A 253 -23.22 1.21 -0.82
C TRP A 253 -22.28 1.94 -1.79
N ALA A 254 -21.06 1.44 -1.99
CA ALA A 254 -20.07 2.02 -2.88
C ALA A 254 -20.49 2.02 -4.36
N LEU A 255 -21.21 0.99 -4.78
CA LEU A 255 -21.77 0.86 -6.13
C LEU A 255 -23.13 1.55 -6.29
N ALA A 256 -23.66 2.19 -5.24
CA ALA A 256 -24.98 2.78 -5.22
C ALA A 256 -26.11 1.80 -5.68
N SER A 257 -25.95 0.52 -5.32
CA SER A 257 -26.90 -0.53 -5.70
C SER A 257 -28.26 -0.36 -5.02
N ASP A 258 -28.27 0.21 -3.82
CA ASP A 258 -29.49 0.59 -3.11
C ASP A 258 -29.79 2.06 -3.43
N ARG A 259 -30.91 2.32 -4.12
CA ARG A 259 -31.30 3.65 -4.61
C ARG A 259 -31.53 4.69 -3.51
N GLU A 260 -31.55 4.28 -2.27
CA GLU A 260 -31.79 5.13 -1.10
C GLU A 260 -30.51 5.82 -0.58
N ASP A 261 -29.32 5.42 -1.02
CA ASP A 261 -28.07 5.98 -0.52
C ASP A 261 -27.69 7.27 -1.26
N ALA A 262 -28.31 8.37 -0.81
CA ALA A 262 -28.03 9.71 -1.33
C ALA A 262 -26.58 10.14 -1.11
N GLN A 263 -25.84 9.52 -0.18
CA GLN A 263 -24.50 9.93 0.22
C GLN A 263 -23.46 9.70 -0.87
N ILE A 264 -23.54 8.59 -1.60
CA ILE A 264 -22.61 8.36 -2.72
C ILE A 264 -22.86 9.32 -3.88
N LYS A 265 -24.10 9.78 -4.06
CA LYS A 265 -24.42 10.82 -5.05
C LYS A 265 -23.72 12.14 -4.73
N GLU A 266 -23.47 12.42 -3.45
CA GLU A 266 -22.70 13.59 -3.02
C GLU A 266 -21.23 13.52 -3.41
N PHE A 267 -20.65 12.33 -3.62
CA PHE A 267 -19.26 12.15 -4.04
C PHE A 267 -19.07 12.22 -5.55
N GLY A 268 -20.14 12.36 -6.30
CA GLY A 268 -20.10 12.59 -7.74
C GLY A 268 -19.89 11.36 -8.59
N SER A 269 -19.61 10.19 -8.00
CA SER A 269 -19.41 8.93 -8.74
C SER A 269 -19.56 7.72 -7.81
N ILE A 270 -19.95 6.59 -8.40
CA ILE A 270 -19.80 5.28 -7.75
C ILE A 270 -18.31 4.96 -7.61
N LYS A 271 -17.95 4.18 -6.60
CA LYS A 271 -16.57 3.75 -6.37
C LYS A 271 -16.48 2.24 -6.57
N PRO A 272 -15.63 1.75 -7.48
CA PRO A 272 -15.33 0.33 -7.56
C PRO A 272 -14.69 -0.15 -6.25
N CYS A 273 -14.94 -1.40 -5.91
CA CYS A 273 -14.36 -2.06 -4.73
C CYS A 273 -13.36 -3.13 -5.19
N ILE A 274 -12.29 -3.26 -4.44
CA ILE A 274 -11.20 -4.21 -4.66
C ILE A 274 -11.03 -5.05 -3.40
#